data_3ad950879c68dc7c0c138c107355e5af
#
_entry.id   3ad950879c68dc7c0c138c107355e5af
#
_cell.length_a   1.000
_cell.length_b   1.000
_cell.length_c   1.000
_cell.angle_alpha   90.00
_cell.angle_beta   90.00
_cell.angle_gamma   90.00
#
_symmetry.space_group_name_H-M   'P 1'
#
loop_
_entity.id
_entity.type
_entity.pdbx_description
1 polymer ?
#
loop_
_entity_poly.entity_id
_entity_poly.type
_entity_poly.pdbx_seq_one_letter_code
_entity_poly.pdbx_strand_id
1 'polypeptide(L)'
;MDAPKPIIEKDTIFNDLKEKYAEILFKYLDEREFKEDKVIVWIDNILKDAQEYFIKNFQNYDLFLFCSVCDNDLIYRTNHFSIYLNESDDYGLVELETGKLYGILYFFFYKHNEFNYDILKYESLIINKGNKILLDKLNDQKYDFEKANDLNKIINKEHSVCILALENNTKVYLLNEIYENPVSNYIFKFISYGKDIHSKIIQTFCNKYLTCNHYVFFFK
;
A
#
# COMPACT_ATOMS: atom_id res chain seq x y z
N MET A 1 29.59 7.12 28.68
CA MET A 1 28.17 6.85 28.85
C MET A 1 27.48 7.71 27.81
N ASP A 2 27.05 7.07 26.73
CA ASP A 2 26.27 7.76 25.69
C ASP A 2 24.92 8.14 26.27
N ALA A 3 24.51 9.40 26.08
CA ALA A 3 23.17 9.85 26.47
C ALA A 3 22.11 8.97 25.80
N PRO A 4 21.05 8.58 26.52
CA PRO A 4 19.98 7.80 25.90
C PRO A 4 19.44 8.57 24.70
N LYS A 5 19.43 7.94 23.53
CA LYS A 5 18.80 8.53 22.35
C LYS A 5 17.35 8.86 22.69
N PRO A 6 16.85 10.05 22.35
CA PRO A 6 15.47 10.41 22.62
C PRO A 6 14.54 9.36 21.98
N ILE A 7 13.54 8.94 22.73
CA ILE A 7 12.44 8.14 22.18
C ILE A 7 11.68 9.10 21.25
N ILE A 8 11.87 8.93 19.95
CA ILE A 8 11.10 9.68 18.96
C ILE A 8 9.69 9.12 19.03
N GLU A 9 8.73 9.97 19.37
CA GLU A 9 7.33 9.57 19.38
C GLU A 9 6.88 9.23 17.95
N LYS A 10 6.05 8.21 17.83
CA LYS A 10 5.57 7.65 16.56
C LYS A 10 4.89 8.70 15.68
N ASP A 11 4.09 9.58 16.29
CA ASP A 11 3.43 10.70 15.63
C ASP A 11 4.43 11.69 14.98
N THR A 12 5.59 11.88 15.60
CA THR A 12 6.66 12.72 15.06
C THR A 12 7.24 12.12 13.79
N ILE A 13 7.52 10.81 13.80
CA ILE A 13 7.99 10.09 12.60
C ILE A 13 6.97 10.20 11.48
N PHE A 14 5.70 9.99 11.82
CA PHE A 14 4.61 10.01 10.84
C PHE A 14 4.46 11.37 10.15
N ASN A 15 4.49 12.45 10.93
CA ASN A 15 4.37 13.81 10.40
C ASN A 15 5.59 14.19 9.55
N ASP A 16 6.80 13.84 10.00
CA ASP A 16 8.03 14.06 9.25
C ASP A 16 8.03 13.32 7.89
N LEU A 17 7.58 12.06 7.89
CA LEU A 17 7.46 11.28 6.67
C LEU A 17 6.41 11.85 5.72
N LYS A 18 5.25 12.27 6.22
CA LYS A 18 4.21 12.89 5.39
C LYS A 18 4.71 14.14 4.69
N GLU A 19 5.35 15.04 5.44
CA GLU A 19 5.90 16.27 4.88
C GLU A 19 6.95 15.97 3.82
N LYS A 20 7.90 15.09 4.14
CA LYS A 20 8.98 14.74 3.21
C LYS A 20 8.50 14.02 1.97
N TYR A 21 7.56 13.12 2.10
CA TYR A 21 7.02 12.37 0.97
C TYR A 21 6.14 13.24 0.08
N ALA A 22 5.47 14.26 0.62
CA ALA A 22 4.77 15.27 -0.17
C ALA A 22 5.75 16.08 -1.04
N GLU A 23 6.89 16.51 -0.47
CA GLU A 23 7.95 17.17 -1.23
C GLU A 23 8.50 16.28 -2.36
N ILE A 24 8.69 14.98 -2.10
CA ILE A 24 9.19 14.03 -3.08
C ILE A 24 8.17 13.85 -4.21
N LEU A 25 6.88 13.65 -3.91
CA LEU A 25 5.86 13.56 -4.94
C LEU A 25 5.82 14.82 -5.80
N PHE A 26 5.80 16.00 -5.18
CA PHE A 26 5.80 17.28 -5.87
C PHE A 26 7.02 17.43 -6.81
N LYS A 27 8.21 17.12 -6.34
CA LYS A 27 9.46 17.17 -7.13
C LYS A 27 9.36 16.42 -8.47
N TYR A 28 8.67 15.27 -8.46
CA TYR A 28 8.64 14.40 -9.65
C TYR A 28 7.37 14.54 -10.49
N LEU A 29 6.26 15.00 -9.92
CA LEU A 29 4.97 15.00 -10.61
C LEU A 29 4.44 16.40 -10.95
N ASP A 30 4.95 17.45 -10.31
CA ASP A 30 4.46 18.81 -10.57
C ASP A 30 4.66 19.24 -12.03
N GLU A 31 3.64 19.86 -12.60
CA GLU A 31 3.61 20.34 -13.99
C GLU A 31 3.88 19.26 -15.06
N ARG A 32 3.76 17.97 -14.71
CA ARG A 32 3.99 16.86 -15.64
C ARG A 32 2.69 16.40 -16.29
N GLU A 33 2.85 15.72 -17.44
CA GLU A 33 1.79 15.04 -18.17
C GLU A 33 2.04 13.54 -18.13
N PHE A 34 0.98 12.74 -18.15
CA PHE A 34 1.11 11.29 -18.19
C PHE A 34 1.81 10.85 -19.48
N LYS A 35 2.93 10.18 -19.30
CA LYS A 35 3.67 9.46 -20.36
C LYS A 35 4.21 8.20 -19.72
N GLU A 36 3.73 7.05 -20.14
CA GLU A 36 3.97 5.77 -19.50
C GLU A 36 5.46 5.51 -19.21
N ASP A 37 6.33 5.70 -20.21
CA ASP A 37 7.77 5.53 -20.09
C ASP A 37 8.41 6.46 -19.05
N LYS A 38 7.87 7.66 -18.89
CA LYS A 38 8.34 8.64 -17.91
C LYS A 38 7.79 8.37 -16.52
N VAL A 39 6.50 8.03 -16.42
CA VAL A 39 5.85 7.73 -15.14
C VAL A 39 6.55 6.56 -14.46
N ILE A 40 6.92 5.52 -15.18
CA ILE A 40 7.70 4.40 -14.66
C ILE A 40 9.00 4.89 -13.98
N VAL A 41 9.74 5.77 -14.65
CA VAL A 41 10.99 6.34 -14.11
C VAL A 41 10.73 7.24 -12.90
N TRP A 42 9.66 8.05 -12.94
CA TRP A 42 9.32 8.92 -11.81
C TRP A 42 8.94 8.11 -10.57
N ILE A 43 8.12 7.08 -10.71
CA ILE A 43 7.76 6.19 -9.60
C ILE A 43 9.02 5.53 -9.01
N ASP A 44 9.94 5.04 -9.85
CA ASP A 44 11.18 4.45 -9.37
C ASP A 44 12.01 5.46 -8.55
N ASN A 45 12.10 6.70 -9.01
CA ASN A 45 12.82 7.75 -8.30
C ASN A 45 12.08 8.18 -7.02
N ILE A 46 10.75 8.29 -7.04
CA ILE A 46 9.93 8.59 -5.85
C ILE A 46 10.19 7.54 -4.77
N LEU A 47 10.04 6.27 -5.12
CA LEU A 47 10.22 5.16 -4.18
C LEU A 47 11.67 5.11 -3.65
N LYS A 48 12.65 5.35 -4.51
CA LYS A 48 14.06 5.39 -4.12
C LYS A 48 14.35 6.54 -3.16
N ASP A 49 13.97 7.76 -3.49
CA ASP A 49 14.22 8.94 -2.66
C ASP A 49 13.50 8.80 -1.30
N ALA A 50 12.26 8.30 -1.29
CA ALA A 50 11.50 8.06 -0.07
C ALA A 50 12.16 7.00 0.81
N GLN A 51 12.62 5.89 0.23
CA GLN A 51 13.33 4.82 0.94
C GLN A 51 14.67 5.31 1.49
N GLU A 52 15.47 6.02 0.71
CA GLU A 52 16.76 6.57 1.14
C GLU A 52 16.61 7.53 2.32
N TYR A 53 15.58 8.40 2.27
CA TYR A 53 15.26 9.28 3.37
C TYR A 53 14.91 8.51 4.65
N PHE A 54 14.06 7.50 4.53
CA PHE A 54 13.66 6.67 5.66
C PHE A 54 14.83 5.93 6.29
N ILE A 55 15.64 5.24 5.49
CA ILE A 55 16.80 4.48 5.96
C ILE A 55 17.78 5.37 6.71
N LYS A 56 18.01 6.59 6.22
CA LYS A 56 18.92 7.54 6.82
C LYS A 56 18.47 7.98 8.22
N ASN A 57 17.15 8.15 8.41
CA ASN A 57 16.62 8.77 9.61
C ASN A 57 16.00 7.78 10.62
N PHE A 58 15.57 6.60 10.17
CA PHE A 58 14.76 5.65 10.97
C PHE A 58 15.27 4.21 10.89
N GLN A 59 16.55 3.99 11.19
CA GLN A 59 17.27 2.72 11.03
C GLN A 59 16.69 1.53 11.83
N ASN A 60 15.90 1.79 12.88
CA ASN A 60 15.31 0.76 13.73
C ASN A 60 13.89 0.35 13.30
N TYR A 61 13.48 0.80 12.14
CA TYR A 61 12.16 0.52 11.59
C TYR A 61 12.27 -0.13 10.22
N ASP A 62 11.32 -0.97 9.93
CA ASP A 62 11.08 -1.51 8.59
C ASP A 62 10.06 -0.64 7.87
N LEU A 63 10.18 -0.57 6.55
CA LEU A 63 9.37 0.28 5.70
C LEU A 63 8.75 -0.52 4.55
N PHE A 64 7.51 -0.24 4.26
CA PHE A 64 6.85 -0.58 3.01
C PHE A 64 6.35 0.70 2.34
N LEU A 65 6.60 0.82 1.05
CA LEU A 65 6.13 1.93 0.20
C LEU A 65 5.36 1.37 -0.99
N PHE A 66 4.24 2.00 -1.27
CA PHE A 66 3.48 1.80 -2.50
C PHE A 66 3.26 3.16 -3.15
N CYS A 67 3.60 3.29 -4.43
CA CYS A 67 3.38 4.50 -5.20
C CYS A 67 2.56 4.18 -6.44
N SER A 68 1.53 4.97 -6.68
CA SER A 68 0.77 4.95 -7.92
C SER A 68 0.66 6.34 -8.52
N VAL A 69 0.65 6.39 -9.84
CA VAL A 69 0.46 7.62 -10.61
C VAL A 69 -0.51 7.33 -11.75
N CYS A 70 -1.49 8.20 -11.90
CA CYS A 70 -2.43 8.15 -13.01
C CYS A 70 -2.68 9.53 -13.60
N ASP A 71 -3.35 9.53 -14.74
CA ASP A 71 -3.90 10.75 -15.32
C ASP A 71 -4.98 11.32 -14.38
N ASN A 72 -5.04 12.63 -14.20
CA ASN A 72 -5.99 13.25 -13.27
C ASN A 72 -7.46 12.93 -13.63
N ASP A 73 -7.76 12.76 -14.92
CA ASP A 73 -9.09 12.35 -15.37
C ASP A 73 -9.52 10.97 -14.88
N LEU A 74 -8.57 10.17 -14.36
CA LEU A 74 -8.81 8.83 -13.83
C LEU A 74 -9.04 8.77 -12.32
N ILE A 75 -8.94 9.90 -11.60
CA ILE A 75 -9.08 9.92 -10.12
C ILE A 75 -10.38 9.27 -9.64
N TYR A 76 -11.48 9.45 -10.39
CA TYR A 76 -12.78 8.86 -10.10
C TYR A 76 -12.97 7.45 -10.67
N ARG A 77 -11.98 6.93 -11.39
CA ARG A 77 -11.99 5.58 -11.98
C ARG A 77 -11.11 4.61 -11.21
N THR A 78 -10.42 5.09 -10.18
CA THR A 78 -9.56 4.30 -9.30
C THR A 78 -9.93 4.54 -7.85
N ASN A 79 -9.85 3.52 -7.03
CA ASN A 79 -10.06 3.62 -5.60
C ASN A 79 -9.05 2.75 -4.87
N HIS A 80 -8.40 3.33 -3.87
CA HIS A 80 -7.40 2.66 -3.06
C HIS A 80 -7.87 2.59 -1.62
N PHE A 81 -7.62 1.47 -0.98
CA PHE A 81 -7.93 1.30 0.42
C PHE A 81 -6.89 0.39 1.09
N SER A 82 -6.39 0.82 2.22
CA SER A 82 -5.46 0.05 3.03
C SER A 82 -5.97 -0.14 4.44
N ILE A 83 -5.65 -1.27 5.04
CA ILE A 83 -5.92 -1.55 6.44
C ILE A 83 -4.74 -2.32 7.03
N TYR A 84 -4.43 -2.05 8.27
CA TYR A 84 -3.49 -2.80 9.08
C TYR A 84 -4.22 -3.44 10.26
N LEU A 85 -3.67 -4.53 10.75
CA LEU A 85 -4.37 -5.37 11.73
C LEU A 85 -3.90 -5.18 13.18
N ASN A 86 -2.87 -4.38 13.42
CA ASN A 86 -2.40 -4.05 14.76
C ASN A 86 -2.61 -2.58 15.07
N GLU A 87 -3.26 -2.26 16.17
CA GLU A 87 -3.50 -0.88 16.64
C GLU A 87 -2.20 -0.10 16.93
N SER A 88 -1.07 -0.80 17.08
CA SER A 88 0.24 -0.19 17.30
C SER A 88 0.96 0.24 16.03
N ASP A 89 0.46 -0.14 14.88
CA ASP A 89 1.10 0.13 13.60
C ASP A 89 0.50 1.38 12.95
N ASP A 90 1.34 2.22 12.37
CA ASP A 90 0.92 3.40 11.65
C ASP A 90 1.09 3.23 10.15
N TYR A 91 0.14 3.74 9.42
CA TYR A 91 0.25 3.91 7.98
C TYR A 91 0.03 5.37 7.62
N GLY A 92 0.59 5.76 6.50
CA GLY A 92 0.41 7.08 5.95
C GLY A 92 0.01 7.05 4.50
N LEU A 93 -0.67 8.10 4.14
CA LEU A 93 -1.05 8.41 2.79
C LEU A 93 -0.62 9.83 2.49
N VAL A 94 0.06 10.01 1.37
CA VAL A 94 0.33 11.31 0.77
C VAL A 94 -0.24 11.30 -0.63
N GLU A 95 -1.03 12.30 -0.93
CA GLU A 95 -1.68 12.49 -2.22
C GLU A 95 -1.21 13.80 -2.83
N LEU A 96 -1.00 13.80 -4.13
CA LEU A 96 -0.72 14.98 -4.92
C LEU A 96 -1.62 14.98 -6.14
N GLU A 97 -2.50 15.96 -6.22
CA GLU A 97 -3.28 16.27 -7.39
C GLU A 97 -2.66 17.49 -8.09
N THR A 98 -2.26 17.31 -9.33
CA THR A 98 -1.83 18.38 -10.21
C THR A 98 -2.92 18.65 -11.25
N GLY A 99 -2.71 19.63 -12.14
CA GLY A 99 -3.67 19.86 -13.24
C GLY A 99 -3.79 18.69 -14.22
N LYS A 100 -2.85 17.73 -14.21
CA LYS A 100 -2.77 16.64 -15.21
C LYS A 100 -2.50 15.27 -14.63
N LEU A 101 -1.92 15.18 -13.43
CA LEU A 101 -1.57 13.92 -12.79
C LEU A 101 -2.15 13.85 -11.40
N TYR A 102 -2.47 12.63 -11.00
CA TYR A 102 -2.77 12.27 -9.62
C TYR A 102 -1.78 11.20 -9.14
N GLY A 103 -1.09 11.50 -8.07
CA GLY A 103 -0.08 10.63 -7.48
C GLY A 103 -0.41 10.29 -6.03
N ILE A 104 -0.21 9.04 -5.67
CA ILE A 104 -0.40 8.54 -4.31
C ILE A 104 0.87 7.86 -3.85
N LEU A 105 1.27 8.13 -2.61
CA LEU A 105 2.30 7.38 -1.90
C LEU A 105 1.75 6.88 -0.57
N TYR A 106 1.51 5.57 -0.49
CA TYR A 106 1.24 4.88 0.77
C TYR A 106 2.53 4.45 1.42
N PHE A 107 2.61 4.57 2.73
CA PHE A 107 3.74 4.08 3.51
C PHE A 107 3.28 3.45 4.82
N PHE A 108 3.98 2.38 5.19
CA PHE A 108 3.81 1.69 6.45
C PHE A 108 5.18 1.51 7.06
N PHE A 109 5.30 1.72 8.35
CA PHE A 109 6.53 1.44 9.06
C PHE A 109 6.23 0.84 10.43
N TYR A 110 7.12 0.00 10.88
CA TYR A 110 7.00 -0.63 12.19
C TYR A 110 8.39 -0.84 12.79
N LYS A 111 8.42 -0.86 14.11
CA LYS A 111 9.66 -1.06 14.84
C LYS A 111 10.10 -2.52 14.69
N HIS A 112 11.37 -2.72 14.43
CA HIS A 112 11.98 -4.04 14.37
C HIS A 112 11.66 -4.85 15.63
N ASN A 113 11.02 -6.00 15.46
CA ASN A 113 10.81 -6.98 16.51
C ASN A 113 11.17 -8.36 15.94
N GLU A 114 11.89 -9.16 16.72
CA GLU A 114 12.20 -10.52 16.35
C GLU A 114 10.94 -11.40 16.51
N PHE A 115 10.27 -11.69 15.41
CA PHE A 115 9.17 -12.66 15.37
C PHE A 115 9.56 -13.89 14.56
N ASN A 116 9.14 -15.06 15.01
CA ASN A 116 9.46 -16.32 14.35
C ASN A 116 8.15 -16.98 13.87
N TYR A 117 7.82 -16.84 12.56
CA TYR A 117 6.61 -17.42 11.97
C TYR A 117 6.90 -18.35 10.81
N ASP A 118 6.09 -19.38 10.68
CA ASP A 118 6.04 -20.21 9.47
C ASP A 118 5.00 -19.63 8.48
N ILE A 119 5.45 -18.62 7.73
CA ILE A 119 4.61 -17.90 6.76
C ILE A 119 4.08 -18.84 5.67
N LEU A 120 4.88 -19.79 5.23
CA LEU A 120 4.52 -20.70 4.13
C LEU A 120 3.25 -21.51 4.45
N LYS A 121 3.03 -21.82 5.72
CA LYS A 121 1.84 -22.53 6.17
C LYS A 121 0.55 -21.74 5.96
N TYR A 122 0.62 -20.42 6.06
CA TYR A 122 -0.54 -19.54 5.98
C TYR A 122 -0.78 -18.97 4.58
N GLU A 123 0.27 -18.91 3.76
CA GLU A 123 0.21 -18.33 2.42
C GLU A 123 -0.88 -18.99 1.55
N SER A 124 -0.88 -20.31 1.46
CA SER A 124 -1.88 -21.04 0.66
C SER A 124 -3.31 -20.86 1.17
N LEU A 125 -3.47 -20.77 2.50
CA LEU A 125 -4.78 -20.58 3.11
C LEU A 125 -5.34 -19.18 2.80
N ILE A 126 -4.50 -18.17 2.87
CA ILE A 126 -4.89 -16.77 2.59
C ILE A 126 -5.20 -16.59 1.11
N ILE A 127 -4.37 -17.15 0.22
CA ILE A 127 -4.62 -17.11 -1.22
C ILE A 127 -5.97 -17.75 -1.56
N ASN A 128 -6.24 -18.95 -1.08
CA ASN A 128 -7.47 -19.66 -1.39
C ASN A 128 -8.72 -18.94 -0.86
N LYS A 129 -8.67 -18.44 0.39
CA LYS A 129 -9.78 -17.68 0.96
C LYS A 129 -9.95 -16.33 0.29
N GLY A 130 -8.84 -15.63 -0.01
CA GLY A 130 -8.87 -14.35 -0.70
C GLY A 130 -9.49 -14.45 -2.09
N ASN A 131 -9.08 -15.42 -2.89
CA ASN A 131 -9.69 -15.65 -4.21
C ASN A 131 -11.20 -15.87 -4.13
N LYS A 132 -11.65 -16.65 -3.12
CA LYS A 132 -13.07 -16.86 -2.90
C LYS A 132 -13.79 -15.56 -2.54
N ILE A 133 -13.24 -14.78 -1.62
CA ILE A 133 -13.81 -13.48 -1.21
C ILE A 133 -13.93 -12.55 -2.42
N LEU A 134 -12.88 -12.42 -3.23
CA LEU A 134 -12.90 -11.57 -4.42
C LEU A 134 -13.95 -12.03 -5.42
N LEU A 135 -14.03 -13.33 -5.70
CA LEU A 135 -15.05 -13.89 -6.58
C LEU A 135 -16.46 -13.64 -6.07
N ASP A 136 -16.72 -13.93 -4.78
CA ASP A 136 -18.06 -13.80 -4.19
C ASP A 136 -18.53 -12.34 -4.13
N LYS A 137 -17.60 -11.38 -3.97
CA LYS A 137 -17.94 -9.95 -3.81
C LYS A 137 -17.90 -9.14 -5.09
N LEU A 138 -17.06 -9.53 -6.06
CA LEU A 138 -16.81 -8.73 -7.25
C LEU A 138 -17.42 -9.34 -8.53
N ASN A 139 -17.92 -10.57 -8.45
CA ASN A 139 -18.54 -11.20 -9.63
C ASN A 139 -19.73 -10.34 -10.10
N ASP A 140 -19.74 -10.04 -11.40
CA ASP A 140 -20.76 -9.21 -12.06
C ASP A 140 -20.92 -7.76 -11.55
N GLN A 141 -20.06 -7.31 -10.62
CA GLN A 141 -20.06 -5.90 -10.18
C GLN A 141 -19.54 -5.00 -11.30
N LYS A 142 -20.21 -3.86 -11.47
CA LYS A 142 -19.71 -2.74 -12.27
C LYS A 142 -18.91 -1.82 -11.38
N TYR A 143 -17.92 -1.17 -11.96
CA TYR A 143 -17.20 -0.14 -11.23
C TYR A 143 -18.15 1.02 -10.87
N ASP A 144 -18.10 1.45 -9.62
CA ASP A 144 -18.84 2.58 -9.08
C ASP A 144 -17.93 3.20 -8.01
N PHE A 145 -17.45 4.39 -8.26
CA PHE A 145 -16.48 5.06 -7.39
C PHE A 145 -17.00 5.26 -5.96
N GLU A 146 -18.28 5.65 -5.82
CA GLU A 146 -18.88 5.88 -4.49
C GLU A 146 -18.97 4.60 -3.67
N LYS A 147 -19.20 3.46 -4.32
CA LYS A 147 -19.29 2.14 -3.68
C LYS A 147 -17.94 1.43 -3.55
N ALA A 148 -16.93 1.83 -4.32
CA ALA A 148 -15.63 1.14 -4.31
C ALA A 148 -14.98 1.17 -2.92
N ASN A 149 -15.12 2.26 -2.18
CA ASN A 149 -14.61 2.37 -0.82
C ASN A 149 -15.29 1.39 0.14
N ASP A 150 -16.61 1.24 0.06
CA ASP A 150 -17.34 0.29 0.91
C ASP A 150 -17.03 -1.15 0.52
N LEU A 151 -16.87 -1.41 -0.77
CA LEU A 151 -16.44 -2.72 -1.27
C LEU A 151 -15.04 -3.08 -0.76
N ASN A 152 -14.10 -2.15 -0.79
CA ASN A 152 -12.77 -2.29 -0.22
C ASN A 152 -12.82 -2.64 1.27
N LYS A 153 -13.64 -1.93 2.05
CA LYS A 153 -13.82 -2.20 3.49
C LYS A 153 -14.36 -3.60 3.73
N ILE A 154 -15.33 -4.05 2.93
CA ILE A 154 -15.91 -5.39 3.05
C ILE A 154 -14.86 -6.45 2.76
N ILE A 155 -14.11 -6.32 1.66
CA ILE A 155 -13.04 -7.25 1.28
C ILE A 155 -12.00 -7.34 2.41
N ASN A 156 -11.52 -6.20 2.90
CA ASN A 156 -10.53 -6.16 3.96
C ASN A 156 -11.05 -6.76 5.26
N LYS A 157 -12.30 -6.49 5.64
CA LYS A 157 -12.91 -7.05 6.85
C LYS A 157 -12.97 -8.57 6.79
N GLU A 158 -13.38 -9.14 5.68
CA GLU A 158 -13.47 -10.59 5.53
C GLU A 158 -12.08 -11.25 5.52
N HIS A 159 -11.08 -10.61 4.89
CA HIS A 159 -9.70 -11.05 4.95
C HIS A 159 -9.12 -10.96 6.37
N SER A 160 -9.36 -9.85 7.07
CA SER A 160 -8.91 -9.66 8.45
C SER A 160 -9.39 -10.76 9.38
N VAL A 161 -10.66 -11.14 9.28
CA VAL A 161 -11.22 -12.26 10.07
C VAL A 161 -10.50 -13.57 9.77
N CYS A 162 -10.14 -13.82 8.51
CA CYS A 162 -9.38 -15.01 8.14
C CYS A 162 -7.97 -15.02 8.72
N ILE A 163 -7.32 -13.86 8.77
CA ILE A 163 -5.94 -13.70 9.25
C ILE A 163 -5.90 -13.77 10.78
N LEU A 164 -6.81 -13.07 11.47
CA LEU A 164 -6.90 -13.08 12.93
C LEU A 164 -7.20 -14.48 13.50
N ALA A 165 -7.86 -15.32 12.71
CA ALA A 165 -8.11 -16.72 13.09
C ALA A 165 -6.84 -17.60 13.04
N LEU A 166 -5.74 -17.08 12.49
CA LEU A 166 -4.53 -17.85 12.26
C LEU A 166 -3.55 -17.81 13.44
N GLU A 167 -3.27 -16.65 14.05
CA GLU A 167 -2.47 -16.51 15.29
C GLU A 167 -2.49 -15.08 15.84
N ASN A 168 -2.38 -14.91 17.16
CA ASN A 168 -2.57 -13.64 17.89
C ASN A 168 -1.49 -12.56 17.64
N ASN A 169 -0.44 -12.80 16.85
CA ASN A 169 0.69 -11.88 16.73
C ASN A 169 1.20 -11.66 15.30
N THR A 170 0.46 -12.09 14.28
CA THR A 170 0.90 -11.91 12.88
C THR A 170 0.63 -10.48 12.43
N LYS A 171 1.68 -9.76 12.01
CA LYS A 171 1.53 -8.45 11.38
C LYS A 171 1.24 -8.63 9.90
N VAL A 172 0.09 -8.14 9.49
CA VAL A 172 -0.37 -8.24 8.09
C VAL A 172 -0.92 -6.91 7.66
N TYR A 173 -0.47 -6.44 6.49
CA TYR A 173 -1.05 -5.29 5.83
C TYR A 173 -1.84 -5.73 4.60
N LEU A 174 -3.00 -5.14 4.43
CA LEU A 174 -3.89 -5.37 3.32
C LEU A 174 -4.02 -4.08 2.52
N LEU A 175 -3.78 -4.15 1.23
CA LEU A 175 -4.01 -3.05 0.31
C LEU A 175 -4.88 -3.55 -0.84
N ASN A 176 -5.96 -2.85 -1.12
CA ASN A 176 -6.79 -3.09 -2.28
C ASN A 176 -6.74 -1.91 -3.23
N GLU A 177 -6.71 -2.22 -4.50
CA GLU A 177 -6.92 -1.25 -5.58
C GLU A 177 -8.08 -1.74 -6.44
N ILE A 178 -9.11 -0.93 -6.58
CA ILE A 178 -10.22 -1.20 -7.48
C ILE A 178 -10.27 -0.11 -8.53
N TYR A 179 -10.27 -0.49 -9.80
CA TYR A 179 -10.35 0.45 -10.89
C TYR A 179 -11.25 -0.04 -12.02
N GLU A 180 -11.78 0.92 -12.78
CA GLU A 180 -12.66 0.66 -13.90
C GLU A 180 -11.89 0.05 -15.10
N ASN A 181 -12.50 -0.91 -15.78
CA ASN A 181 -11.95 -1.50 -17.00
C ASN A 181 -12.57 -0.88 -18.27
N PRO A 182 -11.77 -0.69 -19.33
CA PRO A 182 -10.31 -0.71 -19.35
C PRO A 182 -9.73 0.55 -18.71
N VAL A 183 -8.66 0.44 -17.94
CA VAL A 183 -7.89 1.57 -17.47
C VAL A 183 -6.60 1.66 -18.28
N SER A 184 -6.33 2.84 -18.82
CA SER A 184 -5.04 3.25 -19.38
C SER A 184 -4.47 4.38 -18.52
N ASN A 185 -3.21 4.70 -18.68
CA ASN A 185 -2.58 5.82 -17.96
C ASN A 185 -2.62 5.68 -16.43
N TYR A 186 -2.41 4.46 -15.94
CA TYR A 186 -2.28 4.13 -14.54
C TYR A 186 -1.10 3.20 -14.33
N ILE A 187 -0.15 3.59 -13.48
CA ILE A 187 1.05 2.80 -13.15
C ILE A 187 1.26 2.83 -11.65
N PHE A 188 1.60 1.69 -11.09
CA PHE A 188 1.98 1.57 -9.69
C PHE A 188 3.22 0.68 -9.51
N LYS A 189 3.93 0.91 -8.42
CA LYS A 189 5.02 0.05 -7.93
C LYS A 189 5.07 0.10 -6.42
N PHE A 190 5.70 -0.91 -5.85
CA PHE A 190 5.98 -0.95 -4.41
C PHE A 190 7.40 -1.44 -4.16
N ILE A 191 7.95 -1.02 -3.04
CA ILE A 191 9.23 -1.50 -2.50
C ILE A 191 9.10 -1.70 -1.00
N SER A 192 9.98 -2.53 -0.46
CA SER A 192 10.09 -2.75 0.96
C SER A 192 11.54 -2.67 1.41
N TYR A 193 11.73 -2.22 2.64
CA TYR A 193 13.02 -2.19 3.31
C TYR A 193 12.88 -2.78 4.70
N GLY A 194 13.75 -3.72 5.04
CA GLY A 194 13.76 -4.41 6.32
C GLY A 194 14.22 -5.85 6.17
N LYS A 195 14.63 -6.45 7.29
CA LYS A 195 15.14 -7.83 7.30
C LYS A 195 14.03 -8.87 7.18
N ASP A 196 12.82 -8.50 7.53
CA ASP A 196 11.76 -9.43 7.89
C ASP A 196 10.47 -9.24 7.10
N ILE A 197 10.53 -8.53 5.96
CA ILE A 197 9.38 -8.41 5.06
C ILE A 197 9.34 -9.65 4.17
N HIS A 198 8.46 -10.57 4.53
CA HIS A 198 8.17 -11.74 3.71
C HIS A 198 6.87 -11.59 2.96
N SER A 199 6.96 -12.00 1.73
CA SER A 199 5.95 -12.25 0.71
C SER A 199 4.77 -11.30 0.60
N LYS A 200 4.60 -11.00 -0.59
CA LYS A 200 3.47 -10.36 -1.23
C LYS A 200 2.57 -11.45 -1.81
N ILE A 201 1.36 -11.48 -1.41
CA ILE A 201 0.33 -12.19 -2.17
C ILE A 201 -0.38 -11.12 -2.98
N ILE A 202 -0.32 -11.27 -4.29
CA ILE A 202 -1.10 -10.44 -5.19
C ILE A 202 -2.19 -11.33 -5.72
N GLN A 203 -3.43 -10.96 -5.42
CA GLN A 203 -4.60 -11.58 -6.02
C GLN A 203 -5.23 -10.56 -6.94
N THR A 204 -5.37 -10.91 -8.20
CA THR A 204 -6.03 -10.05 -9.15
C THR A 204 -7.35 -10.69 -9.54
N PHE A 205 -8.42 -9.98 -9.29
CA PHE A 205 -9.73 -10.27 -9.85
C PHE A 205 -10.00 -9.29 -11.00
N CYS A 206 -10.44 -9.80 -12.12
CA CYS A 206 -10.79 -9.00 -13.28
C CYS A 206 -12.09 -9.51 -13.91
N ASN A 207 -13.01 -8.60 -14.11
CA ASN A 207 -14.18 -8.84 -14.93
C ASN A 207 -14.27 -7.81 -16.07
N LYS A 208 -15.37 -7.81 -16.81
CA LYS A 208 -15.58 -6.88 -17.93
C LYS A 208 -15.56 -5.40 -17.52
N TYR A 209 -15.90 -5.10 -16.28
CA TYR A 209 -16.18 -3.74 -15.83
C TYR A 209 -15.14 -3.19 -14.86
N LEU A 210 -14.48 -4.05 -14.08
CA LEU A 210 -13.51 -3.63 -13.08
C LEU A 210 -12.38 -4.65 -12.92
N THR A 211 -11.26 -4.15 -12.41
CA THR A 211 -10.17 -4.96 -11.87
C THR A 211 -9.98 -4.60 -10.40
N CYS A 212 -9.74 -5.62 -9.58
CA CYS A 212 -9.33 -5.47 -8.19
C CYS A 212 -8.00 -6.18 -7.98
N ASN A 213 -6.99 -5.44 -7.57
CA ASN A 213 -5.74 -6.00 -7.08
C ASN A 213 -5.80 -6.03 -5.55
N HIS A 214 -5.53 -7.17 -4.98
CA HIS A 214 -5.50 -7.37 -3.55
C HIS A 214 -4.10 -7.82 -3.13
N TYR A 215 -3.45 -7.00 -2.31
CA TYR A 215 -2.09 -7.22 -1.83
C TYR A 215 -2.14 -7.59 -0.35
N VAL A 216 -1.42 -8.64 0.01
CA VAL A 216 -1.26 -9.07 1.39
C VAL A 216 0.23 -9.11 1.70
N PHE A 217 0.64 -8.35 2.67
CA PHE A 217 2.02 -8.27 3.12
C PHE A 217 2.14 -8.85 4.52
N PHE A 218 3.04 -9.79 4.67
CA PHE A 218 3.39 -10.38 5.96
C PHE A 218 4.70 -9.80 6.44
N PHE A 219 4.73 -9.44 7.69
CA PHE A 219 5.91 -8.96 8.37
C PHE A 219 6.31 -9.97 9.43
N LYS A 220 7.58 -10.33 9.40
CA LYS A 220 8.18 -11.34 10.29
C LYS A 220 8.71 -10.68 11.55
#